data_3f10348caf040263a391ee6c711d7f2e
#
_entry.id   3f10348caf040263a391ee6c711d7f2e
#
_cell.length_a   1.000
_cell.length_b   1.000
_cell.length_c   1.000
_cell.angle_alpha   90.00
_cell.angle_beta   90.00
_cell.angle_gamma   90.00
#
_symmetry.space_group_name_H-M   'P 1'
#
loop_
_entity.id
_entity.type
_entity.pdbx_description
1 polymer ?
#
loop_
_entity_poly.entity_id
_entity_poly.type
_entity_poly.pdbx_seq_one_letter_code
_entity_poly.pdbx_strand_id
1 'polypeptide(L)'
;MPIPIVNSLASWFLKKRFHQIELFLKYPIDVQNELLEHLLNTAKNTEIGKQYDFASISTYREFTQRVPVSSYEDNHQQIERARRGQSNIFWPTPIKWFAKSSGTTNSKSKFIPVSSASLEHCHYACLLYTSDAADD
;
A
#
# COMPACT_ATOMS: atom_id res chain seq x y z
N MET A 1 -28.84 24.88 1.77
CA MET A 1 -27.75 25.88 1.76
C MET A 1 -26.44 25.11 1.90
N PRO A 2 -25.52 25.20 0.95
CA PRO A 2 -24.21 24.56 1.14
C PRO A 2 -23.44 25.28 2.25
N ILE A 3 -22.90 24.53 3.18
CA ILE A 3 -22.13 25.07 4.30
C ILE A 3 -20.76 25.50 3.74
N PRO A 4 -20.43 26.80 3.68
CA PRO A 4 -19.24 27.30 2.98
C PRO A 4 -17.92 26.75 3.54
N ILE A 5 -17.89 26.36 4.80
CA ILE A 5 -16.73 25.78 5.48
C ILE A 5 -16.44 24.36 4.96
N VAL A 6 -17.46 23.53 4.71
CA VAL A 6 -17.30 22.16 4.20
C VAL A 6 -16.75 22.20 2.76
N ASN A 7 -17.28 23.07 1.92
CA ASN A 7 -16.76 23.28 0.55
C ASN A 7 -15.31 23.77 0.54
N SER A 8 -14.94 24.65 1.49
CA SER A 8 -13.56 25.17 1.58
C SER A 8 -12.56 24.07 1.99
N LEU A 9 -12.92 23.22 2.96
CA LEU A 9 -12.10 22.09 3.40
C LEU A 9 -11.96 21.02 2.31
N ALA A 10 -13.07 20.68 1.66
CA ALA A 10 -13.07 19.74 0.55
C ALA A 10 -12.21 20.26 -0.61
N SER A 11 -12.36 21.52 -1.00
CA SER A 11 -11.57 22.17 -2.04
C SER A 11 -10.07 22.20 -1.70
N TRP A 12 -9.70 22.49 -0.44
CA TRP A 12 -8.32 22.47 0.00
C TRP A 12 -7.71 21.04 -0.09
N PHE A 13 -8.48 20.04 0.34
CA PHE A 13 -8.07 18.64 0.28
C PHE A 13 -7.87 18.17 -1.17
N LEU A 14 -8.83 18.48 -2.05
CA LEU A 14 -8.75 18.16 -3.47
C LEU A 14 -7.54 18.83 -4.15
N LYS A 15 -7.29 20.12 -3.89
CA LYS A 15 -6.11 20.83 -4.43
C LYS A 15 -4.80 20.16 -4.06
N LYS A 16 -4.66 19.69 -2.83
CA LYS A 16 -3.47 18.94 -2.39
C LYS A 16 -3.31 17.63 -3.17
N ARG A 17 -4.42 16.95 -3.49
CA ARG A 17 -4.43 15.72 -4.27
C ARG A 17 -4.11 15.95 -5.75
N PHE A 18 -4.69 16.97 -6.36
CA PHE A 18 -4.33 17.37 -7.73
C PHE A 18 -2.83 17.63 -7.87
N HIS A 19 -2.25 18.34 -6.93
CA HIS A 19 -0.80 18.58 -6.94
C HIS A 19 0.01 17.28 -6.86
N GLN A 20 -0.41 16.30 -6.07
CA GLN A 20 0.26 14.97 -6.03
C GLN A 20 0.14 14.25 -7.37
N ILE A 21 -1.04 14.30 -8.03
CA ILE A 21 -1.25 13.69 -9.35
C ILE A 21 -0.36 14.38 -10.40
N GLU A 22 -0.24 15.70 -10.37
CA GLU A 22 0.66 16.45 -11.24
C GLU A 22 2.13 16.01 -11.05
N LEU A 23 2.57 15.80 -9.81
CA LEU A 23 3.92 15.28 -9.53
C LEU A 23 4.11 13.88 -10.11
N PHE A 24 3.13 12.99 -10.01
CA PHE A 24 3.20 11.66 -10.61
C PHE A 24 3.31 11.70 -12.12
N LEU A 25 2.60 12.62 -12.78
CA LEU A 25 2.65 12.80 -14.23
C LEU A 25 3.97 13.44 -14.68
N LYS A 26 4.50 14.37 -13.92
CA LYS A 26 5.68 15.16 -14.29
C LYS A 26 6.99 14.47 -13.93
N TYR A 27 7.02 13.75 -12.81
CA TYR A 27 8.22 13.11 -12.24
C TYR A 27 7.95 11.65 -11.81
N PRO A 28 7.46 10.78 -12.72
CA PRO A 28 7.02 9.44 -12.33
C PRO A 28 8.14 8.58 -11.72
N ILE A 29 9.35 8.69 -12.24
CA ILE A 29 10.49 7.88 -11.77
C ILE A 29 10.95 8.34 -10.38
N ASP A 30 11.04 9.64 -10.15
CA ASP A 30 11.46 10.19 -8.86
C ASP A 30 10.46 9.81 -7.76
N VAL A 31 9.16 9.97 -8.04
CA VAL A 31 8.10 9.57 -7.11
C VAL A 31 8.12 8.07 -6.80
N GLN A 32 8.38 7.22 -7.80
CA GLN A 32 8.50 5.77 -7.58
C GLN A 32 9.71 5.43 -6.71
N ASN A 33 10.84 6.09 -6.93
CA ASN A 33 12.05 5.88 -6.13
C ASN A 33 11.84 6.34 -4.67
N GLU A 34 11.26 7.50 -4.46
CA GLU A 34 10.91 8.01 -3.12
C GLU A 34 9.94 7.06 -2.39
N LEU A 35 8.94 6.54 -3.12
CA LEU A 35 8.00 5.59 -2.56
C LEU A 35 8.68 4.27 -2.18
N LEU A 36 9.55 3.75 -3.05
CA LEU A 36 10.32 2.53 -2.76
C LEU A 36 11.19 2.72 -1.51
N GLU A 37 11.93 3.82 -1.44
CA GLU A 37 12.75 4.16 -0.27
C GLU A 37 11.92 4.24 1.01
N HIS A 38 10.78 4.92 0.96
CA HIS A 38 9.86 5.03 2.08
C HIS A 38 9.36 3.64 2.56
N LEU A 39 8.94 2.77 1.63
CA LEU A 39 8.46 1.42 1.95
C LEU A 39 9.57 0.55 2.56
N LEU A 40 10.78 0.57 1.99
CA LEU A 40 11.93 -0.16 2.50
C LEU A 40 12.32 0.32 3.90
N ASN A 41 12.41 1.63 4.10
CA ASN A 41 12.73 2.23 5.40
C ASN A 41 11.70 1.89 6.46
N THR A 42 10.42 1.87 6.10
CA THR A 42 9.34 1.51 7.02
C THR A 42 9.41 0.03 7.40
N ALA A 43 9.68 -0.85 6.43
CA ALA A 43 9.65 -2.30 6.63
C ALA A 43 11.00 -2.92 7.05
N LYS A 44 12.12 -2.18 7.06
CA LYS A 44 13.48 -2.73 7.30
C LYS A 44 13.64 -3.55 8.57
N ASN A 45 12.88 -3.26 9.61
CA ASN A 45 12.94 -3.97 10.88
C ASN A 45 11.93 -5.11 11.01
N THR A 46 11.10 -5.35 10.02
CA THR A 46 10.19 -6.49 9.97
C THR A 46 10.94 -7.80 9.71
N GLU A 47 10.26 -8.93 9.88
CA GLU A 47 10.84 -10.24 9.56
C GLU A 47 11.30 -10.31 8.10
N ILE A 48 10.41 -9.93 7.16
CA ILE A 48 10.73 -9.89 5.72
C ILE A 48 11.81 -8.86 5.42
N GLY A 49 11.77 -7.68 6.05
CA GLY A 49 12.77 -6.65 5.87
C GLY A 49 14.18 -7.09 6.29
N LYS A 50 14.29 -7.85 7.36
CA LYS A 50 15.56 -8.44 7.82
C LYS A 50 16.00 -9.61 6.92
N GLN A 51 15.05 -10.44 6.48
CA GLN A 51 15.33 -11.58 5.60
C GLN A 51 16.00 -11.13 4.30
N TYR A 52 15.54 -10.03 3.72
CA TYR A 52 16.06 -9.50 2.46
C TYR A 52 16.97 -8.27 2.63
N ASP A 53 17.32 -7.95 3.88
CA ASP A 53 18.20 -6.82 4.22
C ASP A 53 17.75 -5.50 3.56
N PHE A 54 16.51 -5.11 3.80
CA PHE A 54 15.94 -3.87 3.24
C PHE A 54 16.71 -2.62 3.63
N ALA A 55 17.44 -2.65 4.75
CA ALA A 55 18.23 -1.53 5.22
C ALA A 55 19.38 -1.15 4.27
N SER A 56 19.88 -2.10 3.47
CA SER A 56 20.99 -1.89 2.54
C SER A 56 20.55 -1.76 1.07
N ILE A 57 19.25 -1.74 0.80
CA ILE A 57 18.69 -1.54 -0.55
C ILE A 57 18.46 -0.05 -0.78
N SER A 58 19.08 0.52 -1.82
CA SER A 58 18.96 1.92 -2.18
C SER A 58 18.32 2.14 -3.54
N THR A 59 18.25 1.11 -4.40
CA THR A 59 17.78 1.23 -5.77
C THR A 59 16.78 0.13 -6.12
N TYR A 60 15.90 0.41 -7.09
CA TYR A 60 14.99 -0.60 -7.66
C TYR A 60 15.73 -1.83 -8.19
N ARG A 61 16.92 -1.63 -8.80
CA ARG A 61 17.73 -2.74 -9.30
C ARG A 61 18.20 -3.65 -8.17
N GLU A 62 18.70 -3.09 -7.08
CA GLU A 62 19.10 -3.89 -5.91
C GLU A 62 17.89 -4.62 -5.29
N PHE A 63 16.74 -3.95 -5.22
CA PHE A 63 15.51 -4.56 -4.76
C PHE A 63 15.14 -5.79 -5.59
N THR A 64 15.11 -5.68 -6.92
CA THR A 64 14.73 -6.80 -7.81
C THR A 64 15.76 -7.95 -7.82
N GLN A 65 17.02 -7.66 -7.53
CA GLN A 65 18.06 -8.69 -7.43
C GLN A 65 17.98 -9.46 -6.10
N ARG A 66 17.51 -8.82 -5.04
CA ARG A 66 17.50 -9.39 -3.68
C ARG A 66 16.16 -9.98 -3.28
N VAL A 67 15.07 -9.37 -3.71
CA VAL A 67 13.72 -9.82 -3.36
C VAL A 67 13.15 -10.63 -4.52
N PRO A 68 13.03 -11.96 -4.38
CA PRO A 68 12.51 -12.79 -5.46
C PRO A 68 11.01 -12.57 -5.64
N VAL A 69 10.54 -12.80 -6.85
CA VAL A 69 9.09 -12.93 -7.11
C VAL A 69 8.60 -14.19 -6.40
N SER A 70 7.58 -14.04 -5.57
CA SER A 70 7.01 -15.13 -4.78
C SER A 70 5.51 -15.28 -5.03
N SER A 71 5.03 -16.50 -4.91
CA SER A 71 3.60 -16.82 -4.94
C SER A 71 2.95 -16.57 -3.58
N TYR A 72 1.61 -16.66 -3.54
CA TYR A 72 0.88 -16.65 -2.27
C TYR A 72 1.27 -17.84 -1.39
N GLU A 73 1.49 -18.98 -1.99
CA GLU A 73 1.82 -20.23 -1.34
C GLU A 73 3.18 -20.17 -0.63
N ASP A 74 4.15 -19.46 -1.22
CA ASP A 74 5.47 -19.25 -0.61
C ASP A 74 5.40 -18.41 0.67
N ASN A 75 4.44 -17.50 0.74
CA ASN A 75 4.23 -16.62 1.89
C ASN A 75 3.10 -17.10 2.82
N HIS A 76 2.49 -18.25 2.55
CA HIS A 76 1.31 -18.73 3.28
C HIS A 76 1.55 -18.85 4.79
N GLN A 77 2.71 -19.34 5.20
CA GLN A 77 3.03 -19.51 6.61
C GLN A 77 3.10 -18.14 7.34
N GLN A 78 3.73 -17.17 6.74
CA GLN A 78 3.84 -15.79 7.26
C GLN A 78 2.46 -15.13 7.34
N ILE A 79 1.63 -15.33 6.31
CA ILE A 79 0.27 -14.81 6.26
C ILE A 79 -0.58 -15.43 7.38
N GLU A 80 -0.50 -16.73 7.60
CA GLU A 80 -1.23 -17.40 8.68
C GLU A 80 -0.77 -16.94 10.08
N ARG A 81 0.51 -16.67 10.27
CA ARG A 81 1.04 -16.10 11.51
C ARG A 81 0.50 -14.67 11.74
N ALA A 82 0.46 -13.85 10.69
CA ALA A 82 -0.15 -12.52 10.74
C ALA A 82 -1.66 -12.60 11.06
N ARG A 83 -2.39 -13.56 10.50
CA ARG A 83 -3.81 -13.80 10.81
C ARG A 83 -4.05 -14.22 12.26
N ARG A 84 -3.10 -14.88 12.90
CA ARG A 84 -3.13 -15.22 14.33
C ARG A 84 -2.72 -14.05 15.23
N GLY A 85 -2.51 -12.86 14.66
CA GLY A 85 -2.19 -11.63 15.39
C GLY A 85 -0.69 -11.37 15.59
N GLN A 86 0.20 -12.15 14.98
CA GLN A 86 1.62 -11.86 15.05
C GLN A 86 1.93 -10.60 14.23
N SER A 87 2.51 -9.61 14.88
CA SER A 87 2.92 -8.34 14.26
C SER A 87 4.35 -8.42 13.70
N ASN A 88 4.72 -7.37 12.97
CA ASN A 88 6.10 -7.17 12.49
C ASN A 88 6.63 -8.26 11.54
N ILE A 89 5.74 -8.93 10.79
CA ILE A 89 6.11 -9.90 9.75
C ILE A 89 6.38 -9.17 8.43
N PHE A 90 5.33 -8.62 7.81
CA PHE A 90 5.39 -7.87 6.55
C PHE A 90 5.46 -6.36 6.76
N TRP A 91 4.84 -5.88 7.83
CA TRP A 91 4.69 -4.47 8.17
C TRP A 91 4.87 -4.27 9.68
N PRO A 92 5.43 -3.12 10.14
CA PRO A 92 5.72 -2.91 11.56
C PRO A 92 4.49 -2.89 12.45
N THR A 93 3.36 -2.38 11.93
CA THR A 93 2.11 -2.33 12.69
C THR A 93 1.31 -3.63 12.56
N PRO A 94 0.49 -3.98 13.57
CA PRO A 94 -0.38 -5.16 13.49
C PRO A 94 -1.33 -5.09 12.28
N ILE A 95 -1.48 -6.19 11.58
CA ILE A 95 -2.45 -6.35 10.51
C ILE A 95 -3.79 -6.79 11.11
N LYS A 96 -4.80 -5.94 11.01
CA LYS A 96 -6.13 -6.20 11.55
C LYS A 96 -7.13 -6.68 10.51
N TRP A 97 -6.90 -6.39 9.24
CA TRP A 97 -7.79 -6.73 8.14
C TRP A 97 -7.12 -7.61 7.12
N PHE A 98 -7.91 -8.50 6.56
CA PHE A 98 -7.48 -9.40 5.49
C PHE A 98 -8.54 -9.40 4.39
N ALA A 99 -8.16 -8.98 3.19
CA ALA A 99 -9.01 -9.09 2.02
C ALA A 99 -9.08 -10.56 1.61
N LYS A 100 -10.31 -11.09 1.46
CA LYS A 100 -10.53 -12.45 0.98
C LYS A 100 -10.77 -12.41 -0.53
N SER A 101 -9.90 -13.06 -1.30
CA SER A 101 -10.15 -13.22 -2.73
C SER A 101 -11.27 -14.24 -2.98
N SER A 102 -12.12 -13.97 -3.99
CA SER A 102 -13.03 -14.99 -4.53
C SER A 102 -12.18 -16.07 -5.19
N GLY A 103 -12.08 -17.26 -4.58
CA GLY A 103 -11.48 -18.40 -5.26
C GLY A 103 -12.34 -18.74 -6.50
N THR A 104 -11.71 -18.93 -7.66
CA THR A 104 -12.36 -19.63 -8.76
C THR A 104 -12.69 -21.04 -8.30
N THR A 105 -13.67 -21.68 -8.91
CA THR A 105 -14.42 -22.89 -8.48
C THR A 105 -13.60 -24.06 -7.88
N ASN A 106 -12.29 -24.07 -7.99
CA ASN A 106 -11.37 -25.11 -7.48
C ASN A 106 -10.20 -24.63 -6.64
N SER A 107 -10.05 -23.32 -6.34
CA SER A 107 -8.95 -22.82 -5.51
C SER A 107 -9.45 -22.34 -4.15
N LYS A 108 -8.69 -22.68 -3.09
CA LYS A 108 -8.96 -22.14 -1.74
C LYS A 108 -8.87 -20.62 -1.74
N SER A 109 -9.81 -19.95 -1.07
CA SER A 109 -9.76 -18.50 -0.89
C SER A 109 -8.43 -18.06 -0.27
N LYS A 110 -7.83 -17.01 -0.84
CA LYS A 110 -6.59 -16.42 -0.36
C LYS A 110 -6.90 -15.22 0.54
N PHE A 111 -6.13 -15.03 1.59
CA PHE A 111 -6.26 -13.93 2.52
C PHE A 111 -5.07 -12.98 2.38
N ILE A 112 -5.33 -11.78 1.90
CA ILE A 112 -4.31 -10.77 1.62
C ILE A 112 -4.23 -9.82 2.81
N PRO A 113 -3.07 -9.71 3.48
CA PRO A 113 -2.91 -8.78 4.61
C PRO A 113 -3.10 -7.34 4.15
N VAL A 114 -3.88 -6.55 4.92
CA VAL A 114 -4.16 -5.13 4.63
C VAL A 114 -3.76 -4.30 5.84
N SER A 115 -2.75 -3.45 5.69
CA SER A 115 -2.31 -2.53 6.74
C SER A 115 -3.20 -1.29 6.83
N SER A 116 -3.21 -0.61 7.97
CA SER A 116 -3.89 0.68 8.12
C SER A 116 -3.36 1.71 7.11
N ALA A 117 -2.05 1.75 6.89
CA ALA A 117 -1.44 2.63 5.90
C ALA A 117 -1.93 2.33 4.47
N SER A 118 -2.06 1.05 4.11
CA SER A 118 -2.63 0.65 2.81
C SER A 118 -4.08 1.10 2.65
N LEU A 119 -4.90 0.96 3.70
CA LEU A 119 -6.30 1.44 3.67
C LEU A 119 -6.39 2.95 3.49
N GLU A 120 -5.58 3.73 4.21
CA GLU A 120 -5.55 5.18 4.07
C GLU A 120 -5.18 5.59 2.64
N HIS A 121 -4.12 5.03 2.09
CA HIS A 121 -3.68 5.35 0.72
C HIS A 121 -4.69 4.90 -0.33
N CYS A 122 -5.28 3.72 -0.20
CA CYS A 122 -6.27 3.20 -1.15
C CYS A 122 -7.60 3.96 -1.08
N HIS A 123 -8.11 4.26 0.12
CA HIS A 123 -9.35 5.01 0.29
C HIS A 123 -9.27 6.41 -0.32
N TYR A 124 -8.16 7.10 -0.12
CA TYR A 124 -7.98 8.41 -0.73
C TYR A 124 -7.91 8.36 -2.26
N ALA A 125 -7.37 7.31 -2.85
CA ALA A 125 -7.40 7.13 -4.30
C ALA A 125 -8.81 6.83 -4.83
N CYS A 126 -9.57 5.98 -4.16
CA CYS A 126 -10.95 5.65 -4.54
C CYS A 126 -11.91 6.85 -4.48
N LEU A 127 -11.76 7.75 -3.50
CA LEU A 127 -12.59 8.95 -3.40
C LEU A 127 -12.46 9.90 -4.60
N LEU A 128 -11.32 9.95 -5.26
CA LEU A 128 -11.13 10.73 -6.46
C LEU A 128 -11.88 10.15 -7.67
N TYR A 129 -11.92 8.82 -7.80
CA TYR A 129 -12.63 8.16 -8.88
C TYR A 129 -14.16 8.23 -8.75
N THR A 130 -14.68 8.27 -7.52
CA THR A 130 -16.14 8.33 -7.27
C THR A 130 -16.69 9.75 -7.36
N SER A 131 -15.89 10.79 -7.15
CA SER A 131 -16.32 12.17 -7.31
C SER A 131 -16.40 12.61 -8.78
N ASP A 132 -15.56 12.05 -9.65
CA ASP A 132 -15.53 12.35 -11.09
C ASP A 132 -16.73 11.68 -11.84
N ALA A 133 -17.23 10.57 -11.30
CA ALA A 133 -18.37 9.85 -11.87
C ALA A 133 -19.75 10.42 -11.46
N ALA A 134 -19.79 11.44 -10.61
CA ALA A 134 -21.03 12.08 -10.16
C ALA A 134 -21.35 13.39 -10.91
N ASP A 135 -20.48 13.84 -11.80
CA ASP A 135 -20.66 15.07 -12.60
C ASP A 135 -21.04 14.78 -14.08
N ASP A 136 -21.28 13.52 -14.47
CA ASP A 136 -21.89 13.10 -15.72
C ASP A 136 -23.36 12.66 -15.46
#